data_3a4e8e3e73ecbf8934b635c8c7a7b2f2
#
_entry.id   3a4e8e3e73ecbf8934b635c8c7a7b2f2
#
_cell.length_a   1.000
_cell.length_b   1.000
_cell.length_c   1.000
_cell.angle_alpha   90.00
_cell.angle_beta   90.00
_cell.angle_gamma   90.00
#
_symmetry.space_group_name_H-M   'P 1'
#
loop_
_entity.id
_entity.type
_entity.pdbx_description
1 polymer ?
#
loop_
_entity_poly.entity_id
_entity_poly.type
_entity_poly.pdbx_seq_one_letter_code
_entity_poly.pdbx_strand_id
1 'polypeptide(L)'
;MSPTHQIQDPKHWNRIADSDYLWRSLSLQRWDCSNFTNQHLGTHTWKQFFLHQRRKELQLALAQPHNFVYKVTKNIAFETELAYLSGNRLTVDEQEKSIICSVSPKQELCAWDVQEGTMIWSSPVQEFHFSNLVTLPQMHLAITMDRKKTIKVWNCQDRDALAVLPMPQPCYCMEAYLTKDGPFLMVGDAAGDIYTFTLPGLRDISKVTAFQYGIVLLHCSPDKKWVFACGTYSRTLPQVFLTESLLRPSEGSAPLSTFLPHKLCASACWTPKVKNRITLMSQSSTGKKTEFITFDITTKKTGGQTVIQAYEIASFQVAAHLKCPIWMGASDGYMIVFTSGPYLLLFSITGFLLQRFEDHQAAINNFWVDPCYVLTTSENSVHVYMWEEGGRHPYLRSCCHLENTWHDHTTDSCISSVMCDNASIVLTVTKVSDSSILVMYSLNT
;
A
#
# COMPACT_ATOMS: atom_id res chain seq x y z
N MET A 1 -1.88 56.92 2.44
CA MET A 1 -0.96 56.20 3.36
C MET A 1 -0.74 54.83 2.76
N SER A 2 0.43 54.61 2.17
CA SER A 2 0.83 53.34 1.58
C SER A 2 1.06 52.29 2.69
N PRO A 3 0.65 51.03 2.51
CA PRO A 3 1.06 49.99 3.45
C PRO A 3 2.52 49.68 3.17
N THR A 4 3.37 50.04 4.12
CA THR A 4 4.76 49.62 4.19
C THR A 4 4.83 48.11 4.23
N HIS A 5 5.35 47.52 3.14
CA HIS A 5 5.81 46.14 3.14
C HIS A 5 6.88 45.98 4.23
N GLN A 6 6.54 45.37 5.35
CA GLN A 6 7.52 44.88 6.29
C GLN A 6 8.34 43.79 5.56
N ILE A 7 9.57 44.14 5.18
CA ILE A 7 10.57 43.17 4.74
C ILE A 7 10.84 42.33 5.98
N GLN A 8 10.30 41.11 5.97
CA GLN A 8 10.53 40.15 7.06
C GLN A 8 12.02 39.83 7.15
N ASP A 9 12.58 39.94 8.37
CA ASP A 9 14.00 39.77 8.67
C ASP A 9 14.50 38.41 8.12
N PRO A 10 15.55 38.38 7.25
CA PRO A 10 16.15 37.15 6.74
C PRO A 10 16.56 36.14 7.85
N LYS A 11 16.95 36.64 9.05
CA LYS A 11 17.26 35.80 10.21
C LYS A 11 16.06 35.06 10.76
N HIS A 12 14.86 35.64 10.65
CA HIS A 12 13.62 34.98 11.06
C HIS A 12 13.28 33.81 10.13
N TRP A 13 13.41 34.00 8.82
CA TRP A 13 13.23 32.95 7.84
C TRP A 13 14.23 31.82 7.96
N ASN A 14 15.50 32.13 8.18
CA ASN A 14 16.54 31.12 8.41
C ASN A 14 16.22 30.27 9.65
N ARG A 15 15.78 30.90 10.76
CA ARG A 15 15.42 30.18 11.98
C ARG A 15 14.20 29.24 11.76
N ILE A 16 13.21 29.66 10.96
CA ILE A 16 12.07 28.80 10.59
C ILE A 16 12.55 27.66 9.67
N ALA A 17 13.37 27.99 8.67
CA ALA A 17 13.89 27.01 7.71
C ALA A 17 14.84 25.98 8.35
N ASP A 18 15.37 26.24 9.53
CA ASP A 18 16.19 25.29 10.30
C ASP A 18 15.41 24.63 11.46
N SER A 19 14.11 24.92 11.57
CA SER A 19 13.26 24.32 12.61
C SER A 19 13.06 22.83 12.37
N ASP A 20 13.54 22.00 13.26
CA ASP A 20 13.37 20.54 13.23
C ASP A 20 11.88 20.13 13.27
N TYR A 21 11.07 20.90 14.00
CA TYR A 21 9.62 20.71 14.06
C TYR A 21 8.96 20.88 12.69
N LEU A 22 9.34 21.89 11.91
CA LEU A 22 8.80 22.13 10.56
C LEU A 22 9.13 20.95 9.65
N TRP A 23 10.39 20.54 9.58
CA TRP A 23 10.83 19.47 8.70
C TRP A 23 10.24 18.11 9.10
N ARG A 24 10.12 17.85 10.40
CA ARG A 24 9.40 16.69 10.91
C ARG A 24 7.94 16.70 10.45
N SER A 25 7.24 17.82 10.61
CA SER A 25 5.84 17.94 10.17
C SER A 25 5.68 17.69 8.67
N LEU A 26 6.55 18.27 7.84
CA LEU A 26 6.56 18.08 6.39
C LEU A 26 6.85 16.61 6.01
N SER A 27 7.81 15.97 6.69
CA SER A 27 8.14 14.56 6.46
C SER A 27 6.96 13.63 6.79
N LEU A 28 6.35 13.83 7.95
CA LEU A 28 5.19 13.04 8.39
C LEU A 28 3.97 13.23 7.49
N GLN A 29 3.79 14.43 6.97
CA GLN A 29 2.69 14.73 6.05
C GLN A 29 2.89 14.07 4.68
N ARG A 30 4.16 13.98 4.22
CA ARG A 30 4.46 13.50 2.88
C ARG A 30 4.60 11.97 2.80
N TRP A 31 5.28 11.35 3.77
CA TRP A 31 5.67 9.94 3.69
C TRP A 31 5.00 9.01 4.70
N ASP A 32 3.99 9.49 5.40
CA ASP A 32 3.28 8.73 6.47
C ASP A 32 4.25 8.08 7.48
N CYS A 33 5.28 8.85 7.87
CA CYS A 33 6.26 8.43 8.87
C CYS A 33 5.73 8.60 10.30
N SER A 34 4.45 8.33 10.54
CA SER A 34 3.78 8.64 11.82
C SER A 34 4.44 8.00 13.05
N ASN A 35 5.13 6.89 12.85
CA ASN A 35 5.82 6.16 13.91
C ASN A 35 7.33 6.45 13.98
N PHE A 36 7.86 7.33 13.13
CA PHE A 36 9.26 7.69 13.17
C PHE A 36 9.54 8.66 14.32
N THR A 37 10.53 8.32 15.12
CA THR A 37 11.06 9.13 16.20
C THR A 37 12.46 9.62 15.84
N ASN A 38 12.99 10.57 16.60
CA ASN A 38 14.36 11.05 16.40
C ASN A 38 15.41 9.91 16.51
N GLN A 39 15.10 8.83 17.21
CA GLN A 39 16.00 7.67 17.33
C GLN A 39 16.20 6.94 15.98
N HIS A 40 15.21 6.98 15.09
CA HIS A 40 15.30 6.37 13.78
C HIS A 40 16.09 7.19 12.76
N LEU A 41 16.33 8.48 13.03
CA LEU A 41 17.11 9.36 12.15
C LEU A 41 18.63 9.17 12.28
N GLY A 42 19.08 8.41 13.28
CA GLY A 42 20.51 8.26 13.56
C GLY A 42 21.18 9.61 13.82
N THR A 43 22.16 9.96 13.00
CA THR A 43 22.90 11.23 13.07
C THR A 43 22.27 12.36 12.23
N HIS A 44 21.21 12.09 11.47
CA HIS A 44 20.59 13.05 10.57
C HIS A 44 19.57 13.95 11.26
N THR A 45 19.40 15.17 10.78
CA THR A 45 18.31 16.07 11.13
C THR A 45 17.08 15.76 10.27
N TRP A 46 15.87 16.13 10.72
CA TRP A 46 14.66 16.03 9.92
C TRP A 46 14.76 16.78 8.57
N LYS A 47 15.50 17.90 8.54
CA LYS A 47 15.78 18.64 7.30
C LYS A 47 16.59 17.80 6.32
N GLN A 48 17.68 17.18 6.77
CA GLN A 48 18.52 16.33 5.94
C GLN A 48 17.74 15.13 5.42
N PHE A 49 16.98 14.45 6.28
CA PHE A 49 16.10 13.37 5.91
C PHE A 49 15.11 13.79 4.82
N PHE A 50 14.36 14.91 5.03
CA PHE A 50 13.39 15.40 4.06
C PHE A 50 14.03 15.69 2.70
N LEU A 51 15.13 16.43 2.68
CA LEU A 51 15.82 16.81 1.44
C LEU A 51 16.37 15.58 0.71
N HIS A 52 16.90 14.61 1.45
CA HIS A 52 17.40 13.36 0.87
C HIS A 52 16.28 12.53 0.24
N GLN A 53 15.21 12.26 0.95
CA GLN A 53 14.06 11.52 0.43
C GLN A 53 13.43 12.24 -0.77
N ARG A 54 13.32 13.57 -0.70
CA ARG A 54 12.78 14.36 -1.82
C ARG A 54 13.68 14.28 -3.06
N ARG A 55 14.99 14.28 -2.88
CA ARG A 55 15.93 14.09 -3.99
C ARG A 55 15.75 12.73 -4.66
N LYS A 56 15.62 11.65 -3.90
CA LYS A 56 15.36 10.30 -4.44
C LYS A 56 14.06 10.23 -5.23
N GLU A 57 12.97 10.78 -4.69
CA GLU A 57 11.71 10.86 -5.43
C GLU A 57 11.88 11.58 -6.78
N LEU A 58 12.57 12.72 -6.78
CA LEU A 58 12.81 13.48 -8.00
C LEU A 58 13.72 12.73 -8.97
N GLN A 59 14.71 11.98 -8.48
CA GLN A 59 15.56 11.14 -9.33
C GLN A 59 14.74 10.09 -10.07
N LEU A 60 13.84 9.38 -9.38
CA LEU A 60 12.96 8.41 -10.03
C LEU A 60 12.00 9.09 -11.02
N ALA A 61 11.43 10.23 -10.64
CA ALA A 61 10.49 10.98 -11.48
C ALA A 61 11.11 11.59 -12.74
N LEU A 62 12.40 11.88 -12.73
CA LEU A 62 13.15 12.43 -13.86
C LEU A 62 13.96 11.36 -14.60
N ALA A 63 13.96 10.14 -14.12
CA ALA A 63 14.72 9.05 -14.71
C ALA A 63 14.21 8.73 -16.12
N GLN A 64 15.16 8.51 -17.02
CA GLN A 64 14.92 7.99 -18.35
C GLN A 64 15.18 6.48 -18.36
N PRO A 65 14.67 5.71 -19.33
CA PRO A 65 14.88 4.27 -19.40
C PRO A 65 16.37 3.84 -19.26
N HIS A 66 17.28 4.62 -19.81
CA HIS A 66 18.73 4.34 -19.74
C HIS A 66 19.37 4.58 -18.36
N ASN A 67 18.64 5.24 -17.45
CA ASN A 67 19.09 5.42 -16.06
C ASN A 67 18.82 4.19 -15.19
N PHE A 68 18.05 3.23 -15.71
CA PHE A 68 17.77 2.01 -14.97
C PHE A 68 18.72 0.89 -15.38
N VAL A 69 19.25 0.21 -14.38
CA VAL A 69 19.85 -1.11 -14.53
C VAL A 69 18.80 -2.13 -14.20
N TYR A 70 18.60 -3.12 -15.06
CA TYR A 70 17.65 -4.17 -14.76
C TYR A 70 18.36 -5.52 -14.53
N LYS A 71 17.80 -6.30 -13.63
CA LYS A 71 18.22 -7.66 -13.32
C LYS A 71 17.01 -8.58 -13.47
N VAL A 72 17.25 -9.79 -13.94
CA VAL A 72 16.22 -10.80 -14.13
C VAL A 72 16.59 -12.04 -13.37
N THR A 73 15.70 -12.52 -12.51
CA THR A 73 15.84 -13.82 -11.87
C THR A 73 14.93 -14.84 -12.55
N LYS A 74 15.30 -16.08 -12.49
CA LYS A 74 14.47 -17.18 -12.99
C LYS A 74 13.88 -17.94 -11.80
N ASN A 75 12.70 -18.56 -12.03
CA ASN A 75 12.08 -19.49 -11.10
C ASN A 75 11.54 -18.87 -9.80
N ILE A 76 10.61 -17.95 -9.93
CA ILE A 76 9.65 -17.66 -8.85
C ILE A 76 8.34 -18.44 -9.08
N ALA A 77 7.57 -18.64 -8.03
CA ALA A 77 6.27 -19.34 -8.13
C ALA A 77 5.27 -18.54 -8.97
N PHE A 78 4.37 -19.25 -9.62
CA PHE A 78 3.25 -18.66 -10.34
C PHE A 78 2.33 -17.89 -9.37
N GLU A 79 1.82 -16.73 -9.78
CA GLU A 79 0.94 -15.85 -8.97
C GLU A 79 1.48 -15.52 -7.58
N THR A 80 2.78 -15.32 -7.47
CA THR A 80 3.41 -14.99 -6.18
C THR A 80 3.13 -13.54 -5.80
N GLU A 81 2.67 -13.33 -4.59
CA GLU A 81 2.67 -12.01 -3.96
C GLU A 81 4.11 -11.54 -3.76
N LEU A 82 4.32 -10.24 -4.01
CA LEU A 82 5.58 -9.55 -3.73
C LEU A 82 5.39 -8.64 -2.54
N ALA A 83 6.43 -8.48 -1.73
CA ALA A 83 6.42 -7.50 -0.65
C ALA A 83 7.84 -7.00 -0.37
N TYR A 84 8.04 -5.68 -0.29
CA TYR A 84 9.30 -5.11 0.13
C TYR A 84 9.56 -5.41 1.61
N LEU A 85 10.69 -6.05 1.91
CA LEU A 85 11.18 -6.27 3.26
C LEU A 85 11.94 -5.06 3.81
N SER A 86 12.61 -4.33 2.94
CA SER A 86 13.29 -3.08 3.21
C SER A 86 13.41 -2.25 1.94
N GLY A 87 13.75 -0.97 2.07
CA GLY A 87 13.95 -0.09 0.92
C GLY A 87 14.00 1.37 1.29
N ASN A 88 14.41 2.19 0.34
CA ASN A 88 14.74 3.60 0.53
C ASN A 88 13.60 4.51 1.06
N ARG A 89 12.37 4.03 1.08
CA ARG A 89 11.22 4.76 1.62
C ARG A 89 10.55 4.05 2.79
N LEU A 90 10.81 2.76 2.94
CA LEU A 90 10.11 1.89 3.88
C LEU A 90 10.76 1.88 5.25
N THR A 91 12.05 2.15 5.27
CA THR A 91 12.88 2.21 6.49
C THR A 91 13.54 3.57 6.62
N VAL A 92 14.11 3.85 7.77
CA VAL A 92 14.74 5.14 8.09
C VAL A 92 16.23 5.16 7.74
N ASP A 93 16.85 4.00 7.63
CA ASP A 93 18.26 3.88 7.27
C ASP A 93 18.46 4.21 5.79
N GLU A 94 19.15 5.34 5.52
CA GLU A 94 19.40 5.81 4.16
C GLU A 94 20.36 4.91 3.36
N GLN A 95 21.10 4.04 4.04
CA GLN A 95 22.01 3.08 3.42
C GLN A 95 21.35 1.73 3.19
N GLU A 96 20.08 1.61 3.56
CA GLU A 96 19.40 0.35 3.45
C GLU A 96 19.07 0.01 2.01
N LYS A 97 19.47 -1.21 1.62
CA LYS A 97 19.20 -1.75 0.30
C LYS A 97 17.72 -2.09 0.15
N SER A 98 17.20 -1.94 -1.08
CA SER A 98 15.88 -2.44 -1.41
C SER A 98 15.91 -3.96 -1.48
N ILE A 99 15.20 -4.61 -0.56
CA ILE A 99 15.07 -6.06 -0.47
C ILE A 99 13.60 -6.41 -0.68
N ILE A 100 13.34 -7.36 -1.57
CA ILE A 100 11.98 -7.84 -1.85
C ILE A 100 11.84 -9.32 -1.51
N CYS A 101 10.71 -9.68 -0.94
CA CYS A 101 10.30 -11.05 -0.70
C CYS A 101 9.45 -11.59 -1.84
N SER A 102 9.69 -12.84 -2.22
CA SER A 102 8.89 -13.62 -3.15
C SER A 102 8.87 -15.09 -2.72
N VAL A 103 8.03 -15.91 -3.35
CA VAL A 103 7.98 -17.35 -3.10
C VAL A 103 8.59 -18.10 -4.28
N SER A 104 9.44 -19.10 -4.00
CA SER A 104 10.00 -19.99 -5.03
C SER A 104 9.02 -21.11 -5.42
N PRO A 105 9.17 -21.75 -6.60
CA PRO A 105 8.37 -22.92 -6.97
C PRO A 105 8.52 -24.09 -6.01
N LYS A 106 9.60 -24.13 -5.24
CA LYS A 106 9.85 -25.13 -4.20
C LYS A 106 9.18 -24.82 -2.87
N GLN A 107 8.32 -23.80 -2.82
CA GLN A 107 7.66 -23.34 -1.58
C GLN A 107 8.64 -22.81 -0.52
N GLU A 108 9.63 -22.05 -0.97
CA GLU A 108 10.54 -21.32 -0.09
C GLU A 108 10.20 -19.83 -0.16
N LEU A 109 10.16 -19.16 0.98
CA LEU A 109 10.18 -17.70 1.01
C LEU A 109 11.60 -17.24 0.70
N CYS A 110 11.77 -16.40 -0.30
CA CYS A 110 13.07 -15.89 -0.75
C CYS A 110 13.14 -14.38 -0.55
N ALA A 111 14.28 -13.87 -0.09
CA ALA A 111 14.60 -12.46 -0.05
C ALA A 111 15.69 -12.14 -1.08
N TRP A 112 15.47 -11.07 -1.87
CA TRP A 112 16.32 -10.68 -3.00
C TRP A 112 16.83 -9.26 -2.81
N ASP A 113 18.12 -9.05 -3.01
CA ASP A 113 18.72 -7.73 -3.21
C ASP A 113 18.31 -7.21 -4.59
N VAL A 114 17.56 -6.13 -4.65
CA VAL A 114 17.01 -5.61 -5.92
C VAL A 114 18.09 -5.01 -6.81
N GLN A 115 19.13 -4.40 -6.24
CA GLN A 115 20.22 -3.81 -7.00
C GLN A 115 21.12 -4.87 -7.63
N GLU A 116 21.48 -5.89 -6.84
CA GLU A 116 22.38 -6.95 -7.31
C GLU A 116 21.64 -8.04 -8.10
N GLY A 117 20.33 -8.16 -7.92
CA GLY A 117 19.53 -9.23 -8.51
C GLY A 117 19.85 -10.60 -7.92
N THR A 118 20.38 -10.65 -6.71
CA THR A 118 20.82 -11.87 -6.05
C THR A 118 19.93 -12.25 -4.88
N MET A 119 19.69 -13.54 -4.71
CA MET A 119 19.00 -14.06 -3.54
C MET A 119 19.94 -13.98 -2.33
N ILE A 120 19.54 -13.25 -1.30
CA ILE A 120 20.34 -13.06 -0.08
C ILE A 120 19.93 -14.01 1.04
N TRP A 121 18.71 -14.52 1.00
CA TRP A 121 18.20 -15.45 1.98
C TRP A 121 17.05 -16.29 1.42
N SER A 122 16.88 -17.51 1.93
CA SER A 122 15.67 -18.32 1.71
C SER A 122 15.30 -19.10 2.96
N SER A 123 14.00 -19.29 3.18
CA SER A 123 13.46 -20.18 4.21
C SER A 123 13.74 -21.65 3.86
N PRO A 124 13.61 -22.58 4.81
CA PRO A 124 13.42 -23.99 4.48
C PRO A 124 12.22 -24.19 3.55
N VAL A 125 12.27 -25.27 2.75
CA VAL A 125 11.12 -25.71 1.94
C VAL A 125 9.93 -25.94 2.83
N GLN A 126 8.78 -25.37 2.48
CA GLN A 126 7.54 -25.53 3.22
C GLN A 126 6.72 -26.67 2.64
N GLU A 127 5.99 -27.35 3.50
CA GLU A 127 5.14 -28.49 3.10
C GLU A 127 3.92 -28.03 2.27
N PHE A 128 3.43 -26.81 2.55
CA PHE A 128 2.22 -26.27 1.93
C PHE A 128 2.50 -24.95 1.23
N HIS A 129 1.72 -24.70 0.15
CA HIS A 129 1.78 -23.46 -0.60
C HIS A 129 1.42 -22.26 0.26
N PHE A 130 2.16 -21.19 0.10
CA PHE A 130 1.81 -19.90 0.66
C PHE A 130 0.54 -19.37 -0.01
N SER A 131 -0.37 -18.80 0.79
CA SER A 131 -1.58 -18.13 0.32
C SER A 131 -1.50 -16.62 0.42
N ASN A 132 -0.74 -16.09 1.39
CA ASN A 132 -0.57 -14.67 1.61
C ASN A 132 0.84 -14.36 2.09
N LEU A 133 1.35 -13.20 1.70
CA LEU A 133 2.63 -12.63 2.12
C LEU A 133 2.43 -11.15 2.44
N VAL A 134 2.75 -10.76 3.67
CA VAL A 134 2.84 -9.36 4.06
C VAL A 134 4.16 -9.10 4.76
N THR A 135 4.62 -7.85 4.76
CA THR A 135 5.86 -7.47 5.43
C THR A 135 5.63 -6.33 6.40
N LEU A 136 6.52 -6.21 7.37
CA LEU A 136 6.67 -5.04 8.23
C LEU A 136 8.10 -4.50 8.06
N PRO A 137 8.32 -3.65 7.03
CA PRO A 137 9.67 -3.23 6.64
C PRO A 137 10.44 -2.53 7.75
N GLN A 138 9.76 -1.76 8.61
CA GLN A 138 10.37 -1.04 9.74
C GLN A 138 11.03 -1.98 10.77
N MET A 139 10.72 -3.27 10.72
CA MET A 139 11.29 -4.30 11.59
C MET A 139 11.95 -5.43 10.81
N HIS A 140 12.04 -5.32 9.48
CA HIS A 140 12.54 -6.38 8.58
C HIS A 140 11.87 -7.73 8.81
N LEU A 141 10.55 -7.71 9.00
CA LEU A 141 9.76 -8.92 9.20
C LEU A 141 8.96 -9.24 7.95
N ALA A 142 8.98 -10.51 7.54
CA ALA A 142 8.05 -11.08 6.60
C ALA A 142 7.07 -12.00 7.35
N ILE A 143 5.81 -11.93 7.00
CA ILE A 143 4.75 -12.75 7.58
C ILE A 143 4.06 -13.51 6.44
N THR A 144 4.01 -14.81 6.56
CA THR A 144 3.41 -15.68 5.55
C THR A 144 2.26 -16.47 6.15
N MET A 145 1.29 -16.80 5.32
CA MET A 145 0.25 -17.77 5.62
C MET A 145 0.26 -18.87 4.57
N ASP A 146 0.10 -20.10 4.99
CA ASP A 146 -0.01 -21.25 4.10
C ASP A 146 -1.46 -21.73 3.94
N ARG A 147 -1.69 -22.60 2.95
CA ARG A 147 -3.02 -23.19 2.67
C ARG A 147 -3.54 -24.11 3.78
N LYS A 148 -2.70 -24.50 4.74
CA LYS A 148 -3.07 -25.21 5.95
C LYS A 148 -3.38 -24.28 7.11
N LYS A 149 -3.51 -22.99 6.84
CA LYS A 149 -3.92 -21.96 7.80
C LYS A 149 -2.86 -21.69 8.86
N THR A 150 -1.57 -21.86 8.54
CA THR A 150 -0.49 -21.59 9.48
C THR A 150 0.18 -20.25 9.15
N ILE A 151 0.19 -19.35 10.12
CA ILE A 151 0.91 -18.08 10.05
C ILE A 151 2.33 -18.31 10.54
N LYS A 152 3.32 -17.79 9.81
CA LYS A 152 4.74 -17.81 10.20
C LYS A 152 5.34 -16.42 10.08
N VAL A 153 6.17 -16.06 11.06
CA VAL A 153 6.90 -14.78 11.07
C VAL A 153 8.39 -15.07 10.88
N TRP A 154 9.03 -14.32 9.97
CA TRP A 154 10.42 -14.49 9.55
C TRP A 154 11.17 -13.17 9.68
N ASN A 155 12.42 -13.21 10.15
CA ASN A 155 13.34 -12.07 10.10
C ASN A 155 14.22 -12.07 8.84
N CYS A 156 14.08 -13.07 7.98
CA CYS A 156 14.86 -13.24 6.76
C CYS A 156 16.40 -13.22 6.98
N GLN A 157 16.85 -13.63 8.15
CA GLN A 157 18.24 -13.79 8.53
C GLN A 157 18.48 -15.19 9.07
N ASP A 158 17.61 -15.65 9.96
CA ASP A 158 17.65 -16.97 10.55
C ASP A 158 16.95 -18.00 9.67
N ARG A 159 17.34 -19.27 9.82
CA ARG A 159 16.75 -20.37 9.07
C ARG A 159 15.32 -20.66 9.51
N ASP A 160 15.04 -20.55 10.81
CA ASP A 160 13.76 -20.91 11.39
C ASP A 160 12.83 -19.69 11.52
N ALA A 161 11.53 -19.94 11.47
CA ALA A 161 10.54 -18.90 11.75
C ALA A 161 10.62 -18.44 13.20
N LEU A 162 10.51 -17.14 13.45
CA LEU A 162 10.48 -16.55 14.80
C LEU A 162 9.25 -16.98 15.58
N ALA A 163 8.14 -17.18 14.88
CA ALA A 163 6.88 -17.63 15.45
C ALA A 163 6.07 -18.42 14.42
N VAL A 164 5.29 -19.38 14.91
CA VAL A 164 4.39 -20.22 14.10
C VAL A 164 3.07 -20.33 14.83
N LEU A 165 1.97 -20.04 14.14
CA LEU A 165 0.62 -20.07 14.70
C LEU A 165 -0.37 -20.75 13.73
N PRO A 166 -0.93 -21.91 14.08
CA PRO A 166 -2.04 -22.49 13.32
C PRO A 166 -3.34 -21.74 13.61
N MET A 167 -4.04 -21.33 12.57
CA MET A 167 -5.34 -20.65 12.67
C MET A 167 -6.50 -21.67 12.63
N PRO A 168 -7.61 -21.40 13.33
CA PRO A 168 -8.76 -22.30 13.33
C PRO A 168 -9.48 -22.36 11.99
N GLN A 169 -9.49 -21.24 11.25
CA GLN A 169 -10.15 -21.10 9.97
C GLN A 169 -9.19 -20.59 8.87
N PRO A 170 -9.48 -20.84 7.57
CA PRO A 170 -8.76 -20.19 6.48
C PRO A 170 -8.83 -18.67 6.60
N CYS A 171 -7.74 -17.99 6.33
CA CYS A 171 -7.67 -16.54 6.38
C CYS A 171 -7.51 -15.99 4.94
N TYR A 172 -8.20 -14.92 4.64
CA TYR A 172 -8.24 -14.36 3.29
C TYR A 172 -7.45 -13.05 3.16
N CYS A 173 -7.24 -12.35 4.25
CA CYS A 173 -6.49 -11.11 4.26
C CYS A 173 -5.68 -10.96 5.55
N MET A 174 -4.54 -10.32 5.40
CA MET A 174 -3.65 -9.97 6.51
C MET A 174 -3.11 -8.56 6.29
N GLU A 175 -2.86 -7.84 7.37
CA GLU A 175 -2.17 -6.56 7.35
C GLU A 175 -1.27 -6.42 8.58
N ALA A 176 0.01 -6.12 8.35
CA ALA A 176 0.98 -5.86 9.41
C ALA A 176 1.28 -4.36 9.49
N TYR A 177 1.34 -3.81 10.69
CA TYR A 177 1.58 -2.39 10.89
C TYR A 177 2.22 -2.09 12.23
N LEU A 178 2.93 -0.97 12.28
CA LEU A 178 3.58 -0.45 13.47
C LEU A 178 2.76 0.70 14.03
N THR A 179 2.49 0.66 15.33
CA THR A 179 1.88 1.75 16.09
C THR A 179 2.80 2.21 17.22
N LYS A 180 2.41 3.26 17.92
CA LYS A 180 3.09 3.69 19.17
C LYS A 180 3.10 2.61 20.27
N ASP A 181 2.12 1.70 20.24
CA ASP A 181 1.96 0.63 21.22
C ASP A 181 2.70 -0.66 20.80
N GLY A 182 3.30 -0.69 19.62
CA GLY A 182 4.09 -1.79 19.09
C GLY A 182 3.68 -2.24 17.69
N PRO A 183 4.33 -3.30 17.19
CA PRO A 183 4.02 -3.94 15.93
C PRO A 183 2.90 -4.96 16.10
N PHE A 184 1.93 -4.94 15.17
CA PHE A 184 0.75 -5.82 15.19
C PHE A 184 0.50 -6.44 13.83
N LEU A 185 -0.15 -7.61 13.87
CA LEU A 185 -0.72 -8.29 12.72
C LEU A 185 -2.24 -8.37 12.92
N MET A 186 -3.00 -7.93 11.95
CA MET A 186 -4.43 -8.21 11.86
C MET A 186 -4.71 -9.22 10.76
N VAL A 187 -5.66 -10.12 11.01
CA VAL A 187 -6.00 -11.22 10.11
C VAL A 187 -7.51 -11.36 10.04
N GLY A 188 -8.04 -11.37 8.83
CA GLY A 188 -9.46 -11.64 8.55
C GLY A 188 -9.66 -13.07 8.06
N ASP A 189 -10.56 -13.83 8.73
CA ASP A 189 -10.77 -15.23 8.42
C ASP A 189 -12.07 -15.52 7.65
N ALA A 190 -12.25 -16.78 7.28
CA ALA A 190 -13.41 -17.29 6.54
C ALA A 190 -14.71 -17.31 7.36
N ALA A 191 -14.62 -17.22 8.69
CA ALA A 191 -15.79 -17.17 9.58
C ALA A 191 -16.29 -15.74 9.79
N GLY A 192 -15.54 -14.72 9.35
CA GLY A 192 -15.85 -13.31 9.54
C GLY A 192 -15.27 -12.72 10.82
N ASP A 193 -14.27 -13.39 11.38
CA ASP A 193 -13.56 -12.93 12.57
C ASP A 193 -12.31 -12.12 12.18
N ILE A 194 -12.06 -11.04 12.92
CA ILE A 194 -10.81 -10.29 12.90
C ILE A 194 -9.99 -10.71 14.13
N TYR A 195 -8.81 -11.25 13.89
CA TYR A 195 -7.82 -11.52 14.91
C TYR A 195 -6.76 -10.45 14.94
N THR A 196 -6.29 -10.10 16.12
CA THR A 196 -5.19 -9.17 16.32
C THR A 196 -4.10 -9.84 17.15
N PHE A 197 -2.86 -9.83 16.63
CA PHE A 197 -1.70 -10.46 17.29
C PHE A 197 -0.58 -9.45 17.48
N THR A 198 0.24 -9.62 18.50
CA THR A 198 1.52 -8.91 18.61
C THR A 198 2.55 -9.53 17.66
N LEU A 199 3.46 -8.72 17.14
CA LEU A 199 4.63 -9.17 16.38
C LEU A 199 5.90 -8.98 17.24
N PRO A 200 6.94 -9.81 17.04
CA PRO A 200 6.99 -10.97 16.15
C PRO A 200 6.39 -12.25 16.74
N GLY A 201 5.99 -12.26 18.02
CA GLY A 201 5.69 -13.46 18.81
C GLY A 201 4.29 -14.06 18.60
N LEU A 202 3.41 -13.47 17.77
CA LEU A 202 2.05 -13.93 17.46
C LEU A 202 1.19 -14.20 18.70
N ARG A 203 1.31 -13.37 19.74
CA ARG A 203 0.47 -13.50 20.95
C ARG A 203 -0.89 -12.86 20.68
N ASP A 204 -1.96 -13.56 21.06
CA ASP A 204 -3.33 -13.07 20.95
C ASP A 204 -3.54 -11.77 21.73
N ILE A 205 -4.18 -10.80 21.09
CA ILE A 205 -4.66 -9.57 21.72
C ILE A 205 -6.19 -9.58 21.74
N SER A 206 -6.80 -9.80 20.58
CA SER A 206 -8.26 -9.78 20.44
C SER A 206 -8.75 -10.68 19.31
N LYS A 207 -9.98 -11.15 19.47
CA LYS A 207 -10.79 -11.77 18.44
C LYS A 207 -12.14 -11.09 18.39
N VAL A 208 -12.56 -10.63 17.22
CA VAL A 208 -13.82 -9.91 17.02
C VAL A 208 -14.57 -10.53 15.86
N THR A 209 -15.81 -10.96 16.07
CA THR A 209 -16.69 -11.37 15.00
C THR A 209 -17.31 -10.15 14.36
N ALA A 210 -16.78 -9.76 13.18
CA ALA A 210 -17.22 -8.59 12.42
C ALA A 210 -18.37 -8.90 11.47
N PHE A 211 -18.35 -10.08 10.86
CA PHE A 211 -19.31 -10.52 9.85
C PHE A 211 -19.77 -11.97 10.08
N GLN A 212 -20.86 -12.35 9.42
CA GLN A 212 -21.32 -13.76 9.39
C GLN A 212 -20.60 -14.61 8.31
N TYR A 213 -19.80 -13.96 7.47
CA TYR A 213 -19.09 -14.56 6.35
C TYR A 213 -17.67 -14.01 6.29
N GLY A 214 -16.79 -14.71 5.58
CA GLY A 214 -15.37 -14.40 5.55
C GLY A 214 -15.04 -12.95 5.16
N ILE A 215 -13.91 -12.45 5.64
CA ILE A 215 -13.40 -11.10 5.40
C ILE A 215 -12.41 -11.15 4.26
N VAL A 216 -12.64 -10.35 3.20
CA VAL A 216 -11.78 -10.29 2.01
C VAL A 216 -10.95 -9.02 1.90
N LEU A 217 -11.40 -7.94 2.52
CA LEU A 217 -10.66 -6.68 2.56
C LEU A 217 -10.46 -6.27 4.01
N LEU A 218 -9.23 -5.96 4.35
CA LEU A 218 -8.81 -5.46 5.65
C LEU A 218 -7.73 -4.42 5.42
N HIS A 219 -7.98 -3.14 5.74
CA HIS A 219 -7.07 -2.04 5.48
C HIS A 219 -7.00 -1.06 6.64
N CYS A 220 -5.80 -0.81 7.15
CA CYS A 220 -5.58 0.23 8.15
C CYS A 220 -5.48 1.62 7.50
N SER A 221 -6.01 2.63 8.17
CA SER A 221 -5.80 4.03 7.78
C SER A 221 -4.32 4.41 7.87
N PRO A 222 -3.87 5.45 7.14
CA PRO A 222 -2.47 5.88 7.17
C PRO A 222 -1.93 6.16 8.58
N ASP A 223 -2.73 6.78 9.45
CA ASP A 223 -2.38 7.07 10.85
C ASP A 223 -2.60 5.89 11.81
N LYS A 224 -3.00 4.72 11.28
CA LYS A 224 -3.31 3.50 12.05
C LYS A 224 -4.41 3.67 13.09
N LYS A 225 -5.23 4.70 12.95
CA LYS A 225 -6.37 4.97 13.86
C LYS A 225 -7.60 4.14 13.52
N TRP A 226 -7.79 3.82 12.24
CA TRP A 226 -8.97 3.16 11.71
C TRP A 226 -8.62 1.86 10.99
N VAL A 227 -9.47 0.87 11.11
CA VAL A 227 -9.40 -0.40 10.37
C VAL A 227 -10.69 -0.56 9.58
N PHE A 228 -10.57 -0.58 8.26
CA PHE A 228 -11.67 -0.92 7.36
C PHE A 228 -11.71 -2.43 7.17
N ALA A 229 -12.90 -3.01 7.19
CA ALA A 229 -13.12 -4.42 6.88
C ALA A 229 -14.35 -4.59 5.95
N CYS A 230 -14.26 -5.55 5.02
CA CYS A 230 -15.36 -5.91 4.14
C CYS A 230 -15.44 -7.44 4.01
N GLY A 231 -16.66 -7.97 4.11
CA GLY A 231 -16.93 -9.40 3.99
C GLY A 231 -17.11 -9.88 2.55
N THR A 232 -17.00 -11.21 2.34
CA THR A 232 -17.21 -11.88 1.05
C THR A 232 -18.62 -11.72 0.49
N TYR A 233 -19.61 -11.56 1.37
CA TYR A 233 -21.00 -11.49 0.97
C TYR A 233 -21.38 -10.08 0.52
N SER A 234 -21.69 -9.93 -0.74
CA SER A 234 -21.95 -8.65 -1.42
C SER A 234 -23.09 -7.79 -0.81
N ARG A 235 -23.96 -8.40 0.01
CA ARG A 235 -25.05 -7.67 0.68
C ARG A 235 -24.70 -7.17 2.08
N THR A 236 -23.55 -7.56 2.63
CA THR A 236 -23.08 -7.02 3.92
C THR A 236 -22.52 -5.61 3.72
N LEU A 237 -22.78 -4.76 4.72
CA LEU A 237 -22.19 -3.43 4.73
C LEU A 237 -20.75 -3.51 5.22
N PRO A 238 -19.80 -2.83 4.58
CA PRO A 238 -18.46 -2.67 5.10
C PRO A 238 -18.48 -1.98 6.47
N GLN A 239 -17.46 -2.23 7.27
CA GLN A 239 -17.37 -1.73 8.63
C GLN A 239 -16.02 -1.06 8.88
N VAL A 240 -16.02 0.02 9.67
CA VAL A 240 -14.79 0.68 10.14
C VAL A 240 -14.73 0.59 11.66
N PHE A 241 -13.59 0.11 12.15
CA PHE A 241 -13.30 -0.05 13.57
C PHE A 241 -12.32 1.02 14.05
N LEU A 242 -12.41 1.42 15.30
CA LEU A 242 -11.36 2.16 15.97
C LEU A 242 -10.25 1.17 16.37
N THR A 243 -9.06 1.34 15.83
CA THR A 243 -7.91 0.43 16.06
C THR A 243 -7.64 0.22 17.55
N GLU A 244 -7.72 1.28 18.37
CA GLU A 244 -7.49 1.20 19.81
C GLU A 244 -8.45 0.22 20.50
N SER A 245 -9.71 0.12 20.03
CA SER A 245 -10.69 -0.82 20.63
C SER A 245 -10.41 -2.29 20.24
N LEU A 246 -9.65 -2.53 19.15
CA LEU A 246 -9.17 -3.87 18.80
C LEU A 246 -7.89 -4.22 19.52
N LEU A 247 -7.00 -3.24 19.78
CA LEU A 247 -5.73 -3.45 20.50
C LEU A 247 -5.90 -3.53 22.02
N ARG A 248 -6.95 -2.90 22.54
CA ARG A 248 -7.27 -2.86 23.98
C ARG A 248 -8.74 -3.19 24.20
N PRO A 249 -9.13 -4.45 23.97
CA PRO A 249 -10.51 -4.86 24.15
C PRO A 249 -10.92 -4.67 25.62
N SER A 250 -12.06 -4.05 25.85
CA SER A 250 -12.65 -3.94 27.18
C SER A 250 -13.46 -5.22 27.44
N GLU A 251 -13.30 -5.81 28.60
CA GLU A 251 -14.07 -7.02 28.98
C GLU A 251 -15.58 -6.76 28.86
N GLY A 252 -16.26 -7.61 28.09
CA GLY A 252 -17.71 -7.56 27.90
C GLY A 252 -18.23 -6.45 26.96
N SER A 253 -17.36 -5.64 26.35
CA SER A 253 -17.77 -4.60 25.42
C SER A 253 -17.39 -4.97 23.98
N ALA A 254 -18.34 -4.76 23.04
CA ALA A 254 -18.01 -4.84 21.61
C ALA A 254 -17.03 -3.73 21.22
N PRO A 255 -16.13 -3.98 20.25
CA PRO A 255 -15.22 -2.96 19.76
C PRO A 255 -15.99 -1.80 19.12
N LEU A 256 -15.44 -0.61 19.26
CA LEU A 256 -16.03 0.58 18.67
C LEU A 256 -15.92 0.50 17.14
N SER A 257 -17.08 0.55 16.48
CA SER A 257 -17.17 0.45 15.03
C SER A 257 -18.37 1.22 14.47
N THR A 258 -18.38 1.41 13.16
CA THR A 258 -19.52 1.94 12.41
C THR A 258 -19.63 1.26 11.05
N PHE A 259 -20.86 1.08 10.56
CA PHE A 259 -21.09 0.57 9.22
C PHE A 259 -21.01 1.71 8.19
N LEU A 260 -20.45 1.42 7.03
CA LEU A 260 -20.56 2.30 5.87
C LEU A 260 -21.84 1.90 5.11
N PRO A 261 -22.77 2.83 4.90
CA PRO A 261 -24.11 2.49 4.38
C PRO A 261 -24.10 2.24 2.87
N HIS A 262 -23.16 1.40 2.40
CA HIS A 262 -23.03 1.04 0.99
C HIS A 262 -22.68 -0.42 0.81
N LYS A 263 -23.38 -1.10 -0.12
CA LYS A 263 -23.22 -2.52 -0.44
C LYS A 263 -22.35 -2.72 -1.67
N LEU A 264 -21.96 -3.99 -1.93
CA LEU A 264 -21.23 -4.38 -3.15
C LEU A 264 -19.84 -3.73 -3.27
N CYS A 265 -19.14 -3.52 -2.14
CA CYS A 265 -17.78 -3.02 -2.13
C CYS A 265 -16.83 -4.02 -2.81
N ALA A 266 -16.24 -3.61 -3.94
CA ALA A 266 -15.25 -4.39 -4.67
C ALA A 266 -13.82 -4.02 -4.28
N SER A 267 -13.59 -2.76 -3.90
CA SER A 267 -12.29 -2.26 -3.47
C SER A 267 -12.48 -1.04 -2.56
N ALA A 268 -11.48 -0.75 -1.75
CA ALA A 268 -11.45 0.42 -0.87
C ALA A 268 -10.03 0.96 -0.77
N CYS A 269 -9.88 2.27 -0.65
CA CYS A 269 -8.60 2.88 -0.36
C CYS A 269 -8.74 4.04 0.63
N TRP A 270 -7.82 4.10 1.58
CA TRP A 270 -7.64 5.26 2.45
C TRP A 270 -6.91 6.37 1.69
N THR A 271 -7.26 7.60 2.02
CA THR A 271 -6.60 8.75 1.45
C THR A 271 -5.29 9.04 2.21
N PRO A 272 -4.12 9.07 1.55
CA PRO A 272 -2.85 9.24 2.26
C PRO A 272 -2.75 10.54 3.08
N LYS A 273 -3.21 11.66 2.55
CA LYS A 273 -3.08 12.98 3.20
C LYS A 273 -4.25 13.34 4.12
N VAL A 274 -5.41 12.70 3.96
CA VAL A 274 -6.59 12.90 4.82
C VAL A 274 -6.89 11.59 5.54
N LYS A 275 -6.23 11.40 6.66
CA LYS A 275 -6.09 10.14 7.42
C LYS A 275 -7.40 9.47 7.86
N ASN A 276 -8.49 10.21 7.89
CA ASN A 276 -9.82 9.73 8.25
C ASN A 276 -10.78 9.60 7.05
N ARG A 277 -10.25 9.67 5.83
CA ARG A 277 -11.03 9.61 4.59
C ARG A 277 -10.80 8.30 3.86
N ILE A 278 -11.89 7.62 3.54
CA ILE A 278 -11.87 6.37 2.77
C ILE A 278 -12.79 6.49 1.56
N THR A 279 -12.34 5.99 0.43
CA THR A 279 -13.15 5.87 -0.79
C THR A 279 -13.41 4.39 -1.07
N LEU A 280 -14.65 4.05 -1.34
CA LEU A 280 -15.10 2.72 -1.75
C LEU A 280 -15.39 2.72 -3.24
N MET A 281 -15.01 1.66 -3.92
CA MET A 281 -15.45 1.32 -5.26
C MET A 281 -16.49 0.21 -5.16
N SER A 282 -17.69 0.49 -5.62
CA SER A 282 -18.80 -0.44 -5.62
C SER A 282 -19.15 -0.87 -7.04
N GLN A 283 -19.39 -2.15 -7.23
CA GLN A 283 -19.75 -2.70 -8.54
C GLN A 283 -21.10 -3.40 -8.47
N SER A 284 -22.00 -3.07 -9.39
CA SER A 284 -23.27 -3.80 -9.48
C SER A 284 -23.03 -5.28 -9.78
N SER A 285 -23.93 -6.15 -9.33
CA SER A 285 -23.86 -7.61 -9.56
C SER A 285 -23.78 -7.98 -11.05
N THR A 286 -24.19 -7.08 -11.94
CA THR A 286 -24.09 -7.27 -13.40
C THR A 286 -22.76 -6.76 -13.98
N GLY A 287 -21.89 -6.16 -13.18
CA GLY A 287 -20.63 -5.52 -13.62
C GLY A 287 -20.80 -4.27 -14.51
N LYS A 288 -22.05 -3.83 -14.74
CA LYS A 288 -22.35 -2.73 -15.69
C LYS A 288 -22.29 -1.33 -15.09
N LYS A 289 -22.31 -1.22 -13.78
CA LYS A 289 -22.27 0.07 -13.08
C LYS A 289 -21.24 0.02 -12.00
N THR A 290 -20.35 0.99 -12.01
CA THR A 290 -19.37 1.24 -10.94
C THR A 290 -19.65 2.59 -10.33
N GLU A 291 -19.63 2.63 -9.02
CA GLU A 291 -19.84 3.84 -8.23
C GLU A 291 -18.69 4.01 -7.25
N PHE A 292 -18.21 5.25 -7.12
CA PHE A 292 -17.24 5.64 -6.11
C PHE A 292 -17.93 6.46 -5.04
N ILE A 293 -17.69 6.13 -3.77
CA ILE A 293 -18.28 6.80 -2.63
C ILE A 293 -17.21 7.09 -1.60
N THR A 294 -17.14 8.33 -1.16
CA THR A 294 -16.12 8.80 -0.23
C THR A 294 -16.74 9.17 1.10
N PHE A 295 -16.16 8.64 2.18
CA PHE A 295 -16.60 8.89 3.56
C PHE A 295 -15.49 9.53 4.38
N ASP A 296 -15.89 10.45 5.28
CA ASP A 296 -15.08 10.91 6.40
C ASP A 296 -15.52 10.21 7.68
N ILE A 297 -14.53 9.67 8.41
CA ILE A 297 -14.74 8.92 9.65
C ILE A 297 -14.35 9.80 10.85
N THR A 298 -15.24 9.95 11.82
CA THR A 298 -14.99 10.78 12.99
C THR A 298 -15.42 10.08 14.28
N THR A 299 -14.90 10.55 15.40
CA THR A 299 -15.39 10.16 16.72
C THR A 299 -16.17 11.31 17.34
N LYS A 300 -17.33 11.03 17.92
CA LYS A 300 -18.13 11.99 18.67
C LYS A 300 -18.37 11.48 20.09
N LYS A 301 -18.29 12.36 21.07
CA LYS A 301 -18.70 12.05 22.45
C LYS A 301 -20.16 12.42 22.62
N THR A 302 -20.97 11.43 22.97
CA THR A 302 -22.42 11.61 23.23
C THR A 302 -22.77 10.98 24.58
N GLY A 303 -23.20 11.75 25.55
CA GLY A 303 -23.54 11.23 26.87
C GLY A 303 -22.36 10.54 27.61
N GLY A 304 -21.14 11.00 27.38
CA GLY A 304 -19.93 10.37 27.97
C GLY A 304 -19.40 9.13 27.21
N GLN A 305 -20.13 8.62 26.22
CA GLN A 305 -19.71 7.51 25.38
C GLN A 305 -19.10 8.01 24.07
N THR A 306 -18.04 7.34 23.60
CA THR A 306 -17.46 7.58 22.28
C THR A 306 -18.22 6.78 21.23
N VAL A 307 -18.71 7.46 20.20
CA VAL A 307 -19.41 6.87 19.05
C VAL A 307 -18.63 7.21 17.79
N ILE A 308 -18.51 6.23 16.87
CA ILE A 308 -17.92 6.45 15.54
C ILE A 308 -19.05 6.83 14.58
N GLN A 309 -18.79 7.86 13.77
CA GLN A 309 -19.70 8.30 12.72
C GLN A 309 -18.96 8.34 11.37
N ALA A 310 -19.65 7.87 10.34
CA ALA A 310 -19.22 7.96 8.95
C ALA A 310 -20.14 8.95 8.22
N TYR A 311 -19.54 9.92 7.54
CA TYR A 311 -20.25 10.90 6.73
C TYR A 311 -19.91 10.71 5.28
N GLU A 312 -20.88 10.41 4.43
CA GLU A 312 -20.71 10.48 2.98
C GLU A 312 -20.47 11.95 2.60
N ILE A 313 -19.33 12.21 1.95
CA ILE A 313 -18.95 13.56 1.52
C ILE A 313 -19.09 13.75 0.01
N ALA A 314 -19.00 12.67 -0.75
CA ALA A 314 -19.18 12.67 -2.19
C ALA A 314 -19.46 11.27 -2.71
N SER A 315 -20.21 11.20 -3.82
CA SER A 315 -20.38 9.98 -4.61
C SER A 315 -20.58 10.32 -6.07
N PHE A 316 -20.16 9.40 -6.96
CA PHE A 316 -20.44 9.51 -8.39
C PHE A 316 -20.43 8.15 -9.06
N GLN A 317 -21.16 8.03 -10.16
CA GLN A 317 -21.17 6.84 -11.00
C GLN A 317 -20.27 7.03 -12.21
N VAL A 318 -19.51 5.98 -12.54
CA VAL A 318 -18.70 5.93 -13.76
C VAL A 318 -19.61 5.86 -14.98
N ALA A 319 -19.29 6.65 -15.99
CA ALA A 319 -20.08 6.69 -17.23
C ALA A 319 -20.11 5.31 -17.91
N ALA A 320 -21.27 4.90 -18.42
CA ALA A 320 -21.53 3.55 -18.96
C ALA A 320 -20.67 3.17 -20.19
N HIS A 321 -20.06 4.14 -20.87
CA HIS A 321 -19.16 3.89 -21.99
C HIS A 321 -17.74 3.52 -21.58
N LEU A 322 -17.36 3.76 -20.30
CA LEU A 322 -16.08 3.35 -19.77
C LEU A 322 -16.14 1.87 -19.34
N LYS A 323 -15.05 1.15 -19.63
CA LYS A 323 -14.90 -0.21 -19.11
C LYS A 323 -14.88 -0.18 -17.58
N CYS A 324 -15.48 -1.20 -16.98
CA CYS A 324 -15.56 -1.32 -15.53
C CYS A 324 -14.15 -1.23 -14.91
N PRO A 325 -13.91 -0.28 -13.99
CA PRO A 325 -12.65 -0.19 -13.26
C PRO A 325 -12.37 -1.47 -12.47
N ILE A 326 -11.11 -1.88 -12.44
CA ILE A 326 -10.64 -3.03 -11.64
C ILE A 326 -9.82 -2.50 -10.46
N TRP A 327 -9.02 -1.49 -10.70
CA TRP A 327 -8.07 -0.94 -9.74
C TRP A 327 -8.36 0.52 -9.44
N MET A 328 -8.17 0.92 -8.19
CA MET A 328 -8.33 2.31 -7.75
C MET A 328 -7.27 2.71 -6.74
N GLY A 329 -7.02 4.01 -6.65
CA GLY A 329 -6.20 4.65 -5.64
C GLY A 329 -6.66 6.07 -5.36
N ALA A 330 -6.17 6.65 -4.30
CA ALA A 330 -6.46 8.04 -3.91
C ALA A 330 -5.16 8.80 -3.58
N SER A 331 -5.21 10.12 -3.68
CA SER A 331 -4.08 11.00 -3.34
C SER A 331 -4.40 11.90 -2.15
N ASP A 332 -4.76 13.16 -2.38
CA ASP A 332 -4.84 14.21 -1.36
C ASP A 332 -6.20 14.36 -0.65
N GLY A 333 -7.13 13.49 -0.93
CA GLY A 333 -8.48 13.51 -0.37
C GLY A 333 -9.56 14.07 -1.28
N TYR A 334 -9.17 14.61 -2.43
CA TYR A 334 -10.11 15.15 -3.42
C TYR A 334 -10.02 14.45 -4.78
N MET A 335 -9.08 13.53 -4.95
CA MET A 335 -8.83 12.86 -6.21
C MET A 335 -8.80 11.36 -6.07
N ILE A 336 -9.35 10.70 -7.08
CA ILE A 336 -9.38 9.27 -7.26
C ILE A 336 -8.72 8.97 -8.61
N VAL A 337 -7.80 8.03 -8.64
CA VAL A 337 -7.22 7.48 -9.86
C VAL A 337 -7.69 6.04 -10.03
N PHE A 338 -8.08 5.68 -11.23
CA PHE A 338 -8.50 4.31 -11.55
C PHE A 338 -8.23 3.96 -13.01
N THR A 339 -8.27 2.66 -13.31
CA THR A 339 -8.03 2.15 -14.66
C THR A 339 -9.33 1.79 -15.35
N SER A 340 -9.42 2.07 -16.65
CA SER A 340 -10.57 1.68 -17.49
C SER A 340 -10.07 1.26 -18.88
N GLY A 341 -9.93 -0.05 -19.10
CA GLY A 341 -9.30 -0.57 -20.31
C GLY A 341 -7.86 -0.07 -20.43
N PRO A 342 -7.42 0.57 -21.54
CA PRO A 342 -6.08 1.08 -21.71
C PRO A 342 -5.86 2.45 -21.02
N TYR A 343 -6.88 3.03 -20.43
CA TYR A 343 -6.84 4.39 -19.89
C TYR A 343 -6.54 4.40 -18.40
N LEU A 344 -5.65 5.30 -17.98
CA LEU A 344 -5.55 5.74 -16.61
C LEU A 344 -6.33 7.06 -16.47
N LEU A 345 -7.29 7.08 -15.56
CA LEU A 345 -8.24 8.19 -15.39
C LEU A 345 -8.09 8.81 -14.01
N LEU A 346 -7.97 10.12 -13.97
CA LEU A 346 -7.97 10.91 -12.74
C LEU A 346 -9.28 11.69 -12.62
N PHE A 347 -10.01 11.45 -11.56
CA PHE A 347 -11.28 12.12 -11.25
C PHE A 347 -11.21 12.86 -9.91
N SER A 348 -12.02 13.90 -9.77
CA SER A 348 -12.37 14.40 -8.44
C SER A 348 -13.29 13.41 -7.73
N ILE A 349 -13.36 13.45 -6.40
CA ILE A 349 -14.32 12.66 -5.61
C ILE A 349 -15.79 12.97 -5.97
N THR A 350 -16.06 14.12 -6.62
CA THR A 350 -17.39 14.55 -7.09
C THR A 350 -17.69 14.14 -8.53
N GLY A 351 -16.79 13.37 -9.18
CA GLY A 351 -17.03 12.79 -10.50
C GLY A 351 -16.62 13.65 -11.69
N PHE A 352 -15.85 14.72 -11.51
CA PHE A 352 -15.27 15.48 -12.61
C PHE A 352 -13.98 14.83 -13.13
N LEU A 353 -13.92 14.53 -14.41
CA LEU A 353 -12.70 14.07 -15.06
C LEU A 353 -11.66 15.21 -15.05
N LEU A 354 -10.52 14.98 -14.42
CA LEU A 354 -9.42 15.93 -14.30
C LEU A 354 -8.34 15.68 -15.34
N GLN A 355 -7.94 14.40 -15.51
CA GLN A 355 -6.94 13.98 -16.49
C GLN A 355 -7.27 12.60 -17.04
N ARG A 356 -6.85 12.36 -18.29
CA ARG A 356 -6.90 11.06 -18.96
C ARG A 356 -5.56 10.80 -19.63
N PHE A 357 -4.99 9.63 -19.36
CA PHE A 357 -3.77 9.15 -19.97
C PHE A 357 -4.10 8.00 -20.91
N GLU A 358 -3.52 8.02 -22.11
CA GLU A 358 -3.69 7.06 -23.19
C GLU A 358 -2.35 6.43 -23.56
N ASP A 359 -1.50 6.20 -22.56
CA ASP A 359 -0.12 5.76 -22.76
C ASP A 359 -0.03 4.26 -23.10
N HIS A 360 -1.08 3.48 -22.82
CA HIS A 360 -1.13 2.06 -23.11
C HIS A 360 -1.94 1.76 -24.37
N GLN A 361 -1.44 0.81 -25.18
CA GLN A 361 -2.16 0.31 -26.37
C GLN A 361 -3.17 -0.79 -26.01
N ALA A 362 -2.91 -1.59 -24.99
CA ALA A 362 -3.76 -2.64 -24.49
C ALA A 362 -4.32 -2.31 -23.10
N ALA A 363 -5.26 -3.11 -22.62
CA ALA A 363 -5.84 -2.90 -21.30
C ALA A 363 -4.77 -2.96 -20.19
N ILE A 364 -4.88 -2.04 -19.23
CA ILE A 364 -4.04 -2.03 -18.03
C ILE A 364 -4.41 -3.27 -17.20
N ASN A 365 -3.43 -4.12 -16.94
CA ASN A 365 -3.58 -5.39 -16.24
C ASN A 365 -3.08 -5.37 -14.80
N ASN A 366 -2.21 -4.40 -14.44
CA ASN A 366 -1.80 -4.16 -13.06
C ASN A 366 -1.69 -2.67 -12.76
N PHE A 367 -1.83 -2.38 -11.48
CA PHE A 367 -1.90 -1.02 -10.99
C PHE A 367 -1.35 -0.97 -9.56
N TRP A 368 -0.43 -0.06 -9.31
CA TRP A 368 0.11 0.20 -7.99
C TRP A 368 0.10 1.69 -7.69
N VAL A 369 -0.32 2.06 -6.50
CA VAL A 369 -0.45 3.46 -6.08
C VAL A 369 0.11 3.63 -4.68
N ASP A 370 0.89 4.66 -4.53
CA ASP A 370 1.34 5.15 -3.24
C ASP A 370 1.24 6.69 -3.14
N PRO A 371 1.63 7.32 -2.02
CA PRO A 371 1.56 8.77 -1.88
C PRO A 371 2.40 9.58 -2.87
N CYS A 372 3.37 8.97 -3.55
CA CYS A 372 4.28 9.64 -4.47
C CYS A 372 4.07 9.26 -5.94
N TYR A 373 3.77 7.98 -6.20
CA TYR A 373 3.74 7.41 -7.55
C TYR A 373 2.45 6.65 -7.85
N VAL A 374 2.18 6.55 -9.13
CA VAL A 374 1.22 5.60 -9.71
C VAL A 374 1.96 4.82 -10.79
N LEU A 375 1.90 3.49 -10.73
CA LEU A 375 2.43 2.62 -11.76
C LEU A 375 1.30 1.86 -12.42
N THR A 376 1.36 1.76 -13.73
CA THR A 376 0.43 0.96 -14.53
C THR A 376 1.22 0.03 -15.44
N THR A 377 0.71 -1.18 -15.63
CA THR A 377 1.31 -2.12 -16.57
C THR A 377 0.27 -2.61 -17.56
N SER A 378 0.70 -2.87 -18.78
CA SER A 378 -0.09 -3.46 -19.84
C SER A 378 0.81 -4.36 -20.66
N GLU A 379 0.42 -5.62 -20.86
CA GLU A 379 1.22 -6.62 -21.58
C GLU A 379 2.72 -6.56 -21.18
N ASN A 380 3.50 -5.76 -21.89
CA ASN A 380 4.95 -5.70 -21.80
C ASN A 380 5.49 -4.30 -21.45
N SER A 381 4.65 -3.39 -21.02
CA SER A 381 5.04 -2.01 -20.72
C SER A 381 4.70 -1.60 -19.29
N VAL A 382 5.56 -0.79 -18.70
CA VAL A 382 5.37 -0.16 -17.41
C VAL A 382 5.42 1.35 -17.58
N HIS A 383 4.37 2.03 -17.15
CA HIS A 383 4.34 3.49 -17.09
C HIS A 383 4.37 3.95 -15.64
N VAL A 384 5.22 4.93 -15.37
CA VAL A 384 5.41 5.55 -14.07
C VAL A 384 4.89 6.97 -14.10
N TYR A 385 4.02 7.30 -13.18
CA TYR A 385 3.48 8.64 -12.98
C TYR A 385 3.81 9.11 -11.57
N MET A 386 4.01 10.39 -11.41
CA MET A 386 4.25 11.03 -10.11
C MET A 386 3.14 12.03 -9.79
N TRP A 387 2.71 12.02 -8.53
CA TRP A 387 1.83 13.06 -8.00
C TRP A 387 2.61 14.39 -7.89
N GLU A 388 2.15 15.41 -8.61
CA GLU A 388 2.71 16.75 -8.53
C GLU A 388 1.88 17.64 -7.62
N GLU A 389 2.57 18.39 -6.76
CA GLU A 389 1.96 19.43 -5.95
C GLU A 389 2.09 20.76 -6.71
N GLY A 390 1.11 21.07 -7.54
CA GLY A 390 1.05 22.32 -8.27
C GLY A 390 -0.32 22.99 -8.16
N GLY A 391 -0.36 24.26 -7.78
CA GLY A 391 -1.62 24.98 -7.64
C GLY A 391 -2.45 24.53 -6.43
N ARG A 392 -3.77 24.41 -6.59
CA ARG A 392 -4.70 24.04 -5.51
C ARG A 392 -4.83 22.52 -5.33
N HIS A 393 -4.44 21.74 -6.33
CA HIS A 393 -4.56 20.29 -6.34
C HIS A 393 -3.31 19.64 -6.93
N PRO A 394 -2.85 18.52 -6.39
CA PRO A 394 -1.80 17.74 -7.02
C PRO A 394 -2.35 17.13 -8.33
N TYR A 395 -1.59 17.26 -9.39
CA TYR A 395 -1.86 16.59 -10.66
C TYR A 395 -0.95 15.38 -10.80
N LEU A 396 -1.34 14.46 -11.67
CA LEU A 396 -0.55 13.30 -12.01
C LEU A 396 0.25 13.61 -13.30
N ARG A 397 1.56 13.37 -13.27
CA ARG A 397 2.46 13.58 -14.40
C ARG A 397 3.07 12.26 -14.85
N SER A 398 3.01 11.96 -16.16
CA SER A 398 3.76 10.86 -16.76
C SER A 398 5.27 11.16 -16.65
N CYS A 399 6.03 10.20 -16.09
CA CYS A 399 7.45 10.35 -15.79
C CYS A 399 8.30 9.54 -16.75
N CYS A 400 8.17 8.22 -16.74
CA CYS A 400 8.93 7.34 -17.61
C CYS A 400 8.10 6.15 -18.08
N HIS A 401 8.54 5.60 -19.20
CA HIS A 401 8.02 4.40 -19.81
C HIS A 401 9.16 3.39 -19.93
N LEU A 402 8.98 2.22 -19.33
CA LEU A 402 9.92 1.12 -19.42
C LEU A 402 9.32 0.07 -20.35
N GLU A 403 9.95 -0.08 -21.51
CA GLU A 403 9.61 -1.14 -22.43
C GLU A 403 10.30 -2.44 -22.01
N ASN A 404 9.65 -3.52 -22.37
CA ASN A 404 10.11 -4.85 -22.10
C ASN A 404 11.31 -5.21 -22.98
N THR A 405 12.52 -4.96 -22.49
CA THR A 405 13.77 -5.35 -23.16
C THR A 405 14.21 -6.79 -22.84
N TRP A 406 13.52 -7.47 -21.93
CA TRP A 406 13.82 -8.84 -21.48
C TRP A 406 13.03 -9.91 -22.23
N HIS A 407 12.30 -9.53 -23.29
CA HIS A 407 11.62 -10.49 -24.17
C HIS A 407 12.63 -11.26 -25.05
N ASP A 408 12.71 -12.54 -24.80
CA ASP A 408 12.94 -13.49 -25.91
C ASP A 408 11.67 -13.44 -26.79
N HIS A 409 11.83 -13.11 -28.06
CA HIS A 409 10.77 -12.81 -29.03
C HIS A 409 9.73 -13.92 -29.28
N THR A 410 9.53 -14.87 -28.37
CA THR A 410 8.86 -16.13 -28.66
C THR A 410 7.66 -16.48 -27.82
N THR A 411 7.29 -15.70 -26.79
CA THR A 411 6.19 -16.15 -25.91
C THR A 411 5.29 -15.06 -25.39
N ASP A 412 4.00 -15.35 -25.36
CA ASP A 412 2.97 -14.62 -24.61
C ASP A 412 3.36 -14.59 -23.13
N SER A 413 3.88 -13.48 -22.66
CA SER A 413 4.19 -13.23 -21.28
C SER A 413 3.40 -12.01 -20.81
N CYS A 414 2.93 -12.02 -19.56
CA CYS A 414 2.24 -10.87 -18.99
C CYS A 414 2.86 -10.48 -17.65
N ILE A 415 2.84 -9.19 -17.36
CA ILE A 415 3.20 -8.68 -16.05
C ILE A 415 2.04 -9.01 -15.10
N SER A 416 2.30 -9.79 -14.05
CA SER A 416 1.28 -10.23 -13.09
C SER A 416 1.27 -9.41 -11.79
N SER A 417 2.38 -8.71 -11.48
CA SER A 417 2.46 -7.81 -10.32
C SER A 417 3.49 -6.72 -10.56
N VAL A 418 3.30 -5.57 -9.93
CA VAL A 418 4.24 -4.46 -9.94
C VAL A 418 4.29 -3.80 -8.57
N MET A 419 5.49 -3.44 -8.14
CA MET A 419 5.73 -2.67 -6.91
C MET A 419 6.87 -1.67 -7.14
N CYS A 420 6.92 -0.62 -6.33
CA CYS A 420 7.93 0.41 -6.41
C CYS A 420 8.30 0.94 -5.02
N ASP A 421 9.56 1.28 -4.85
CA ASP A 421 10.03 2.21 -3.82
C ASP A 421 10.68 3.45 -4.46
N ASN A 422 11.40 4.28 -3.70
CA ASN A 422 12.03 5.49 -4.26
C ASN A 422 13.25 5.22 -5.15
N ALA A 423 13.74 4.00 -5.25
CA ALA A 423 14.96 3.66 -5.95
C ALA A 423 14.82 2.48 -6.92
N SER A 424 13.71 1.75 -6.83
CA SER A 424 13.54 0.53 -7.59
C SER A 424 12.09 0.27 -8.00
N ILE A 425 11.93 -0.47 -9.09
CA ILE A 425 10.65 -1.00 -9.58
C ILE A 425 10.83 -2.50 -9.75
N VAL A 426 9.93 -3.29 -9.19
CA VAL A 426 9.98 -4.74 -9.27
C VAL A 426 8.71 -5.29 -9.89
N LEU A 427 8.90 -6.20 -10.83
CA LEU A 427 7.82 -6.84 -11.59
C LEU A 427 7.89 -8.35 -11.43
N THR A 428 6.74 -8.97 -11.34
CA THR A 428 6.59 -10.40 -11.63
C THR A 428 6.05 -10.55 -13.03
N VAL A 429 6.71 -11.36 -13.84
CA VAL A 429 6.32 -11.66 -15.20
C VAL A 429 6.05 -13.14 -15.33
N THR A 430 4.83 -13.46 -15.71
CA THR A 430 4.35 -14.82 -15.90
C THR A 430 4.45 -15.20 -17.38
N LYS A 431 5.02 -16.36 -17.66
CA LYS A 431 5.09 -16.97 -19.00
C LYS A 431 4.02 -18.05 -19.12
N VAL A 432 3.55 -18.30 -20.34
CA VAL A 432 2.58 -19.35 -20.64
C VAL A 432 3.02 -20.75 -20.20
N SER A 433 4.31 -20.96 -20.01
CA SER A 433 4.90 -22.22 -19.50
C SER A 433 4.79 -22.44 -17.99
N ASP A 434 3.88 -21.74 -17.29
CA ASP A 434 3.73 -21.76 -15.82
C ASP A 434 5.01 -21.39 -15.03
N SER A 435 5.96 -20.75 -15.69
CA SER A 435 7.15 -20.21 -15.06
C SER A 435 7.04 -18.70 -14.91
N SER A 436 7.37 -18.20 -13.74
CA SER A 436 7.43 -16.76 -13.51
C SER A 436 8.88 -16.30 -13.27
N ILE A 437 9.15 -15.08 -13.67
CA ILE A 437 10.44 -14.42 -13.46
C ILE A 437 10.22 -13.13 -12.66
N LEU A 438 11.23 -12.75 -11.90
CA LEU A 438 11.28 -11.46 -11.22
C LEU A 438 12.18 -10.53 -12.02
N VAL A 439 11.67 -9.39 -12.41
CA VAL A 439 12.41 -8.31 -13.09
C VAL A 439 12.54 -7.14 -12.14
N MET A 440 13.76 -6.76 -11.86
CA MET A 440 14.10 -5.72 -10.90
C MET A 440 14.81 -4.60 -11.62
N TYR A 441 14.24 -3.40 -11.60
CA TYR A 441 14.86 -2.18 -12.09
C TYR A 441 15.37 -1.38 -10.91
N SER A 442 16.62 -0.97 -10.94
CA SER A 442 17.22 -0.05 -9.96
C SER A 442 17.80 1.17 -10.67
N LEU A 443 17.69 2.34 -10.03
CA LEU A 443 18.35 3.54 -10.54
C LEU A 443 19.86 3.41 -10.40
N ASN A 444 20.55 3.76 -11.49
CA ASN A 444 22.00 3.89 -11.49
C ASN A 444 22.35 5.14 -10.66
N THR A 445 22.88 4.96 -9.47
CA THR A 445 23.27 6.04 -8.54
C THR A 445 24.64 6.60 -8.84
#